data_0cf231e31da667c61f69470aff1a2c1f
#
_entry.id   0cf231e31da667c61f69470aff1a2c1f
#
_cell.length_a   1.000
_cell.length_b   1.000
_cell.length_c   1.000
_cell.angle_alpha   90.00
_cell.angle_beta   90.00
_cell.angle_gamma   90.00
#
_symmetry.space_group_name_H-M   'P 1'
#
loop_
_entity.id
_entity.type
_entity.pdbx_description
1 polymer ?
#
loop_
_entity_poly.entity_id
_entity_poly.type
_entity_poly.pdbx_seq_one_letter_code
_entity_poly.pdbx_strand_id
1 'polypeptide(L)'
;MFLERKVNKVVVKNSEMVKDYSKMKSPRLDLLVEFDDQTMVDLEMQLRQTKDNLMNRFPYYSARLHGSQELEGKYYGELKEPIVLVFFIVNLIDNNRMCNTFTLRNKEGLSFVEESQDRMKLRTVEMAKLDLNKLLKDMNEQEKMIYYFLNCHKGMEDSKIKVMIENDEVIQMLEKRVETISDDRWKKIIEDFQKLHENEERMELQLEIEEANKQVEEANKRADESDEKMDQMNQLMKLGIKAMLTNGMSLELISKSLSKSEDEIMELLK
;
A
#
# COMPACT_ATOMS: atom_id res chain seq x y z
N MET A 1 -10.55 22.27 -8.00
CA MET A 1 -9.89 21.42 -9.00
C MET A 1 -10.09 19.94 -8.68
N PHE A 2 -9.21 19.23 -7.93
CA PHE A 2 -9.38 17.79 -7.63
C PHE A 2 -10.51 17.46 -6.64
N LEU A 3 -10.96 18.39 -5.84
CA LEU A 3 -11.99 18.18 -4.82
C LEU A 3 -13.37 18.74 -5.21
N GLU A 4 -13.47 19.36 -6.38
CA GLU A 4 -14.72 19.93 -6.94
C GLU A 4 -15.47 20.85 -5.95
N ARG A 5 -14.72 21.51 -5.06
CA ARG A 5 -15.27 22.42 -4.04
C ARG A 5 -14.40 23.66 -3.85
N LYS A 6 -15.03 24.74 -3.45
CA LYS A 6 -14.34 25.97 -3.06
C LYS A 6 -13.94 25.88 -1.59
N VAL A 7 -12.69 26.25 -1.30
CA VAL A 7 -12.10 26.29 0.04
C VAL A 7 -11.64 27.72 0.31
N ASN A 8 -12.01 28.29 1.44
CA ASN A 8 -11.65 29.67 1.78
C ASN A 8 -10.47 29.73 2.75
N LYS A 9 -10.31 28.71 3.61
CA LYS A 9 -9.25 28.65 4.59
C LYS A 9 -8.75 27.22 4.75
N VAL A 10 -7.44 27.08 4.91
CA VAL A 10 -6.77 25.80 5.15
C VAL A 10 -5.85 25.96 6.36
N VAL A 11 -5.91 25.00 7.28
CA VAL A 11 -5.06 24.92 8.47
C VAL A 11 -4.30 23.59 8.42
N VAL A 12 -2.96 23.65 8.42
CA VAL A 12 -2.13 22.44 8.49
C VAL A 12 -2.21 21.85 9.91
N LYS A 13 -2.47 20.57 10.00
CA LYS A 13 -2.57 19.81 11.25
C LYS A 13 -1.35 18.90 11.45
N ASN A 14 -1.24 18.32 12.65
CA ASN A 14 -0.25 17.26 12.88
C ASN A 14 -0.61 16.02 12.03
N SER A 15 0.33 15.54 11.26
CA SER A 15 0.16 14.39 10.38
C SER A 15 0.23 13.03 11.10
N GLU A 16 0.68 12.99 12.36
CA GLU A 16 0.68 11.77 13.17
C GLU A 16 -0.66 11.59 13.89
N MET A 17 -1.37 10.53 13.55
CA MET A 17 -2.61 10.17 14.22
C MET A 17 -2.33 9.45 15.53
N VAL A 18 -3.05 9.83 16.57
CA VAL A 18 -2.95 9.20 17.90
C VAL A 18 -3.43 7.75 17.85
N LYS A 19 -2.72 6.87 18.56
CA LYS A 19 -3.13 5.47 18.73
C LYS A 19 -4.20 5.38 19.80
N ASP A 20 -5.30 4.69 19.50
CA ASP A 20 -6.34 4.42 20.50
C ASP A 20 -5.90 3.32 21.49
N TYR A 21 -4.96 2.44 21.07
CA TYR A 21 -4.35 1.40 21.91
C TYR A 21 -2.93 1.04 21.43
N SER A 22 -2.12 0.46 22.30
CA SER A 22 -0.67 0.29 22.10
C SER A 22 -0.27 -0.54 20.86
N LYS A 23 -1.08 -1.52 20.46
CA LYS A 23 -0.82 -2.39 19.29
C LYS A 23 -1.36 -1.84 17.97
N MET A 24 -2.00 -0.68 18.00
CA MET A 24 -2.57 -0.08 16.81
C MET A 24 -1.47 0.52 15.93
N LYS A 25 -1.54 0.29 14.61
CA LYS A 25 -0.70 1.01 13.64
C LYS A 25 -1.16 2.46 13.62
N SER A 26 -0.24 3.39 13.90
CA SER A 26 -0.50 4.83 13.76
C SER A 26 -0.16 5.23 12.34
N PRO A 27 -1.13 5.68 11.54
CA PRO A 27 -0.81 6.24 10.24
C PRO A 27 -0.01 7.54 10.44
N ARG A 28 1.01 7.69 9.63
CA ARG A 28 1.70 8.96 9.42
C ARG A 28 1.30 9.45 8.04
N LEU A 29 0.56 10.53 8.00
CA LEU A 29 0.03 11.13 6.80
C LEU A 29 1.08 12.09 6.21
N ASP A 30 1.14 12.21 4.88
CA ASP A 30 2.10 13.13 4.26
C ASP A 30 1.73 14.59 4.58
N LEU A 31 0.50 14.96 4.36
CA LEU A 31 0.00 16.30 4.67
C LEU A 31 -1.46 16.26 5.13
N LEU A 32 -1.70 16.49 6.40
CA LEU A 32 -3.04 16.61 6.96
C LEU A 32 -3.44 18.08 7.08
N VAL A 33 -4.57 18.44 6.50
CA VAL A 33 -5.13 19.79 6.57
C VAL A 33 -6.60 19.78 6.97
N GLU A 34 -7.04 20.87 7.59
CA GLU A 34 -8.44 21.11 7.94
C GLU A 34 -8.95 22.32 7.17
N PHE A 35 -10.11 22.19 6.55
CA PHE A 35 -10.81 23.30 5.88
C PHE A 35 -11.64 24.12 6.84
N ASP A 36 -12.14 25.27 6.35
CA ASP A 36 -12.98 26.20 7.09
C ASP A 36 -14.28 25.57 7.62
N ASP A 37 -14.80 24.52 7.01
CA ASP A 37 -15.96 23.74 7.45
C ASP A 37 -15.60 22.53 8.32
N GLN A 38 -14.37 22.46 8.84
CA GLN A 38 -13.83 21.38 9.67
C GLN A 38 -13.66 20.03 8.91
N THR A 39 -13.73 20.04 7.58
CA THR A 39 -13.38 18.86 6.78
C THR A 39 -11.89 18.56 6.89
N MET A 40 -11.54 17.36 7.29
CA MET A 40 -10.15 16.88 7.33
C MET A 40 -9.75 16.34 5.95
N VAL A 41 -8.60 16.75 5.48
CA VAL A 41 -8.06 16.32 4.17
C VAL A 41 -6.66 15.80 4.34
N ASP A 42 -6.46 14.58 3.93
CA ASP A 42 -5.18 13.91 3.81
C ASP A 42 -4.74 13.96 2.35
N LEU A 43 -3.59 14.60 2.11
CA LEU A 43 -2.97 14.67 0.80
C LEU A 43 -1.74 13.76 0.83
N GLU A 44 -1.79 12.69 0.08
CA GLU A 44 -0.73 11.69 -0.02
C GLU A 44 -0.06 11.74 -1.39
N MET A 45 1.27 11.61 -1.43
CA MET A 45 2.05 11.62 -2.67
C MET A 45 2.95 10.39 -2.76
N GLN A 46 2.52 9.39 -3.50
CA GLN A 46 3.25 8.14 -3.71
C GLN A 46 4.10 8.23 -4.98
N LEU A 47 5.35 8.62 -4.82
CA LEU A 47 6.30 8.85 -5.92
C LEU A 47 7.12 7.61 -6.32
N ARG A 48 6.97 6.48 -5.62
CA ARG A 48 7.71 5.24 -5.88
C ARG A 48 6.76 4.04 -5.85
N GLN A 49 7.17 2.97 -6.51
CA GLN A 49 6.60 1.66 -6.23
C GLN A 49 7.01 1.24 -4.83
N THR A 50 6.07 0.72 -4.07
CA THR A 50 6.28 0.16 -2.74
C THR A 50 5.76 -1.26 -2.69
N LYS A 51 6.30 -2.09 -1.80
CA LYS A 51 5.76 -3.43 -1.49
C LYS A 51 4.58 -3.37 -0.53
N ASP A 52 4.34 -2.23 0.12
CA ASP A 52 3.15 -2.03 0.94
C ASP A 52 1.88 -2.12 0.09
N ASN A 53 0.84 -2.69 0.67
CA ASN A 53 -0.46 -2.80 0.00
C ASN A 53 -1.19 -1.46 0.04
N LEU A 54 -0.90 -0.60 -0.94
CA LEU A 54 -1.50 0.71 -1.07
C LEU A 54 -3.03 0.66 -1.16
N MET A 55 -3.58 -0.41 -1.77
CA MET A 55 -5.03 -0.60 -1.88
C MET A 55 -5.71 -0.84 -0.53
N ASN A 56 -4.98 -1.30 0.49
CA ASN A 56 -5.47 -1.42 1.86
C ASN A 56 -5.06 -0.23 2.73
N ARG A 57 -3.94 0.42 2.42
CA ARG A 57 -3.39 1.55 3.20
C ARG A 57 -4.32 2.75 3.18
N PHE A 58 -4.73 3.20 2.00
CA PHE A 58 -5.52 4.43 1.88
C PHE A 58 -6.98 4.29 2.35
N PRO A 59 -7.69 3.17 2.11
CA PRO A 59 -8.96 2.91 2.80
C PRO A 59 -8.83 2.92 4.33
N TYR A 60 -7.73 2.39 4.87
CA TYR A 60 -7.46 2.46 6.31
C TYR A 60 -7.29 3.90 6.80
N TYR A 61 -6.58 4.76 6.05
CA TYR A 61 -6.45 6.18 6.38
C TYR A 61 -7.80 6.91 6.37
N SER A 62 -8.61 6.67 5.34
CA SER A 62 -9.97 7.23 5.25
C SER A 62 -10.84 6.80 6.45
N ALA A 63 -10.81 5.51 6.80
CA ALA A 63 -11.55 4.99 7.95
C ALA A 63 -11.07 5.59 9.27
N ARG A 64 -9.77 5.78 9.44
CA ARG A 64 -9.18 6.41 10.63
C ARG A 64 -9.58 7.87 10.76
N LEU A 65 -9.50 8.65 9.70
CA LEU A 65 -9.95 10.04 9.69
C LEU A 65 -11.44 10.15 9.95
N HIS A 66 -12.25 9.25 9.40
CA HIS A 66 -13.67 9.20 9.64
C HIS A 66 -14.00 8.91 11.11
N GLY A 67 -13.33 7.90 11.68
CA GLY A 67 -13.52 7.49 13.07
C GLY A 67 -12.91 8.42 14.12
N SER A 68 -12.01 9.34 13.72
CA SER A 68 -11.39 10.30 14.66
C SER A 68 -12.24 11.55 14.94
N GLN A 69 -13.40 11.69 14.29
CA GLN A 69 -14.30 12.82 14.50
C GLN A 69 -15.00 12.72 15.86
N GLU A 70 -15.00 13.80 16.61
CA GLU A 70 -15.68 13.89 17.91
C GLU A 70 -17.19 13.99 17.72
N LEU A 71 -17.90 12.95 18.16
CA LEU A 71 -19.36 12.83 18.04
C LEU A 71 -20.10 12.85 19.39
N GLU A 72 -19.40 13.06 20.50
CA GLU A 72 -20.06 13.11 21.81
C GLU A 72 -21.17 14.19 21.82
N GLY A 73 -22.39 13.75 22.06
CA GLY A 73 -23.57 14.64 22.05
C GLY A 73 -24.04 15.08 20.66
N LYS A 74 -23.52 14.53 19.57
CA LYS A 74 -23.88 14.87 18.19
C LYS A 74 -24.56 13.71 17.47
N TYR A 75 -25.29 14.04 16.39
CA TYR A 75 -25.90 13.03 15.51
C TYR A 75 -24.91 12.56 14.43
N TYR A 76 -25.01 11.32 13.98
CA TYR A 76 -24.19 10.79 12.87
C TYR A 76 -24.32 11.58 11.57
N GLY A 77 -25.46 12.29 11.36
CA GLY A 77 -25.64 13.19 10.22
C GLY A 77 -24.69 14.41 10.21
N GLU A 78 -24.05 14.73 11.34
CA GLU A 78 -23.08 15.81 11.47
C GLU A 78 -21.66 15.41 11.05
N LEU A 79 -21.42 14.10 10.82
CA LEU A 79 -20.14 13.61 10.30
C LEU A 79 -19.79 14.30 8.99
N LYS A 80 -18.55 14.79 8.93
CA LYS A 80 -17.97 15.32 7.69
C LYS A 80 -17.36 14.19 6.86
N GLU A 81 -17.30 14.38 5.56
CA GLU A 81 -16.55 13.51 4.68
C GLU A 81 -15.05 13.76 4.91
N PRO A 82 -14.26 12.81 5.44
CA PRO A 82 -12.81 12.92 5.39
C PRO A 82 -12.38 12.72 3.94
N ILE A 83 -11.48 13.57 3.47
CA ILE A 83 -10.99 13.51 2.11
C ILE A 83 -9.61 12.90 2.15
N VAL A 84 -9.42 11.74 1.53
CA VAL A 84 -8.11 11.18 1.22
C VAL A 84 -7.90 11.34 -0.27
N LEU A 85 -6.90 12.15 -0.65
CA LEU A 85 -6.52 12.43 -2.02
C LEU A 85 -5.10 11.96 -2.25
N VAL A 86 -4.93 10.94 -3.07
CA VAL A 86 -3.64 10.30 -3.30
C VAL A 86 -3.17 10.55 -4.72
N PHE A 87 -1.93 11.05 -4.84
CA PHE A 87 -1.25 11.21 -6.12
C PHE A 87 -0.27 10.06 -6.34
N PHE A 88 -0.42 9.33 -7.43
CA PHE A 88 0.46 8.22 -7.81
C PHE A 88 1.28 8.59 -9.06
N ILE A 89 2.57 8.27 -9.03
CA ILE A 89 3.42 8.35 -10.23
C ILE A 89 3.28 7.09 -11.11
N VAL A 90 2.66 6.04 -10.61
CA VAL A 90 2.47 4.75 -11.27
C VAL A 90 1.01 4.49 -11.62
N ASN A 91 0.76 3.57 -12.54
CA ASN A 91 -0.58 3.10 -12.87
C ASN A 91 -0.94 1.92 -11.97
N LEU A 92 -1.96 2.09 -11.13
CA LEU A 92 -2.44 1.07 -10.19
C LEU A 92 -3.85 0.57 -10.53
N ILE A 93 -4.65 1.42 -11.19
CA ILE A 93 -6.06 1.15 -11.46
C ILE A 93 -6.20 0.83 -12.94
N ASP A 94 -6.82 -0.31 -13.24
CA ASP A 94 -7.02 -0.78 -14.62
C ASP A 94 -8.15 0.01 -15.31
N ASN A 95 -7.86 1.26 -15.65
CA ASN A 95 -8.68 2.10 -16.52
C ASN A 95 -7.83 3.23 -17.10
N ASN A 96 -8.39 3.98 -18.08
CA ASN A 96 -7.69 5.09 -18.74
C ASN A 96 -7.93 6.46 -18.07
N ARG A 97 -8.56 6.50 -16.89
CA ARG A 97 -8.85 7.77 -16.20
C ARG A 97 -7.69 8.13 -15.29
N MET A 98 -7.19 9.35 -15.43
CA MET A 98 -6.18 9.91 -14.52
C MET A 98 -6.75 10.10 -13.12
N CYS A 99 -7.97 10.61 -12.99
CA CYS A 99 -8.62 10.86 -11.71
C CYS A 99 -9.76 9.85 -11.49
N ASN A 100 -9.78 9.23 -10.31
CA ASN A 100 -10.82 8.30 -9.90
C ASN A 100 -11.36 8.67 -8.52
N THR A 101 -12.66 8.47 -8.31
CA THR A 101 -13.31 8.56 -7.00
C THR A 101 -13.98 7.22 -6.70
N PHE A 102 -13.57 6.60 -5.61
CA PHE A 102 -14.14 5.35 -5.11
C PHE A 102 -15.16 5.65 -4.03
N THR A 103 -16.28 4.94 -4.05
CA THR A 103 -17.41 5.10 -3.16
C THR A 103 -17.89 3.73 -2.70
N LEU A 104 -18.66 3.69 -1.60
CA LEU A 104 -19.21 2.45 -1.08
C LEU A 104 -20.39 2.00 -1.94
N ARG A 105 -20.26 0.83 -2.60
CA ARG A 105 -21.28 0.25 -3.48
C ARG A 105 -21.40 -1.25 -3.25
N ASN A 106 -22.58 -1.81 -3.54
CA ASN A 106 -22.75 -3.26 -3.58
C ASN A 106 -22.12 -3.86 -4.85
N LYS A 107 -22.19 -5.19 -5.00
CA LYS A 107 -21.60 -5.90 -6.16
C LYS A 107 -22.23 -5.51 -7.50
N GLU A 108 -23.48 -5.10 -7.50
CA GLU A 108 -24.23 -4.63 -8.67
C GLU A 108 -23.98 -3.14 -8.98
N GLY A 109 -23.16 -2.45 -8.19
CA GLY A 109 -22.82 -1.06 -8.38
C GLY A 109 -23.83 -0.06 -7.75
N LEU A 110 -24.80 -0.54 -6.97
CA LEU A 110 -25.75 0.33 -6.28
C LEU A 110 -25.08 0.99 -5.07
N SER A 111 -25.25 2.31 -4.93
CA SER A 111 -24.78 3.05 -3.76
C SER A 111 -25.58 2.69 -2.52
N PHE A 112 -24.89 2.55 -1.37
CA PHE A 112 -25.55 2.34 -0.08
C PHE A 112 -26.31 3.58 0.40
N VAL A 113 -25.79 4.76 0.07
CA VAL A 113 -26.38 6.07 0.39
C VAL A 113 -26.40 6.95 -0.85
N GLU A 114 -27.17 8.02 -0.81
CA GLU A 114 -27.09 9.05 -1.85
C GLU A 114 -25.68 9.64 -1.93
N GLU A 115 -25.23 10.01 -3.11
CA GLU A 115 -23.86 10.48 -3.35
C GLU A 115 -23.49 11.69 -2.48
N SER A 116 -24.45 12.57 -2.21
CA SER A 116 -24.27 13.73 -1.33
C SER A 116 -24.07 13.37 0.14
N GLN A 117 -24.48 12.17 0.55
CA GLN A 117 -24.39 11.65 1.92
C GLN A 117 -23.26 10.64 2.09
N ASP A 118 -22.60 10.23 1.01
CA ASP A 118 -21.46 9.31 1.09
C ASP A 118 -20.28 10.03 1.77
N ARG A 119 -19.86 9.50 2.91
CA ARG A 119 -18.76 10.01 3.74
C ARG A 119 -17.50 9.13 3.65
N MET A 120 -17.52 8.10 2.80
CA MET A 120 -16.41 7.13 2.68
C MET A 120 -15.88 7.12 1.24
N LYS A 121 -15.31 8.26 0.82
CA LYS A 121 -14.75 8.39 -0.53
C LYS A 121 -13.22 8.40 -0.48
N LEU A 122 -12.62 7.70 -1.43
CA LEU A 122 -11.19 7.74 -1.72
C LEU A 122 -11.00 8.36 -3.11
N ARG A 123 -10.14 9.36 -3.21
CA ARG A 123 -9.80 10.01 -4.49
C ARG A 123 -8.36 9.71 -4.86
N THR A 124 -8.16 9.30 -6.10
CA THR A 124 -6.84 9.00 -6.62
C THR A 124 -6.55 9.79 -7.88
N VAL A 125 -5.29 10.18 -8.04
CA VAL A 125 -4.76 10.84 -9.23
C VAL A 125 -3.54 10.07 -9.70
N GLU A 126 -3.65 9.36 -10.82
CA GLU A 126 -2.55 8.59 -11.41
C GLU A 126 -1.84 9.45 -12.45
N MET A 127 -0.80 10.15 -12.02
CA MET A 127 -0.07 11.14 -12.83
C MET A 127 0.56 10.53 -14.08
N ALA A 128 0.93 9.24 -14.05
CA ALA A 128 1.48 8.53 -15.21
C ALA A 128 0.48 8.37 -16.38
N LYS A 129 -0.82 8.59 -16.14
CA LYS A 129 -1.86 8.53 -17.20
C LYS A 129 -2.03 9.84 -17.96
N LEU A 130 -1.29 10.90 -17.56
CA LEU A 130 -1.31 12.14 -18.28
C LEU A 130 -0.63 11.99 -19.65
N ASP A 131 -1.33 12.36 -20.73
CA ASP A 131 -0.71 12.48 -22.05
C ASP A 131 0.17 13.74 -22.09
N LEU A 132 1.47 13.55 -21.95
CA LEU A 132 2.45 14.63 -21.97
C LEU A 132 2.55 15.35 -23.33
N ASN A 133 2.09 14.71 -24.43
CA ASN A 133 2.09 15.28 -25.77
C ASN A 133 0.85 16.14 -26.05
N LYS A 134 -0.19 16.06 -25.21
CA LYS A 134 -1.40 16.86 -25.34
C LYS A 134 -1.06 18.36 -25.33
N LEU A 135 -1.66 19.12 -26.24
CA LEU A 135 -1.42 20.58 -26.28
C LEU A 135 -2.00 21.27 -25.03
N LEU A 136 -1.33 22.28 -24.52
CA LEU A 136 -1.76 22.99 -23.30
C LEU A 136 -3.20 23.54 -23.41
N LYS A 137 -3.60 24.03 -24.57
CA LYS A 137 -4.95 24.54 -24.83
C LYS A 137 -6.06 23.46 -24.75
N ASP A 138 -5.67 22.20 -24.94
CA ASP A 138 -6.59 21.04 -24.92
C ASP A 138 -6.59 20.35 -23.55
N MET A 139 -5.68 20.73 -22.63
CA MET A 139 -5.63 20.23 -21.26
C MET A 139 -6.69 20.91 -20.40
N ASN A 140 -7.38 20.11 -19.59
CA ASN A 140 -8.21 20.64 -18.50
C ASN A 140 -7.33 21.13 -17.33
N GLU A 141 -7.95 21.77 -16.32
CA GLU A 141 -7.22 22.35 -15.18
C GLU A 141 -6.48 21.29 -14.33
N GLN A 142 -7.04 20.10 -14.19
CA GLN A 142 -6.37 18.99 -13.47
C GLN A 142 -5.14 18.52 -14.25
N GLU A 143 -5.26 18.34 -15.56
CA GLU A 143 -4.15 17.93 -16.43
C GLU A 143 -3.04 18.97 -16.45
N LYS A 144 -3.36 20.26 -16.50
CA LYS A 144 -2.39 21.35 -16.40
C LYS A 144 -1.63 21.30 -15.08
N MET A 145 -2.34 21.17 -13.97
CA MET A 145 -1.70 21.09 -12.65
C MET A 145 -0.78 19.88 -12.53
N ILE A 146 -1.20 18.70 -13.02
CA ILE A 146 -0.35 17.50 -13.03
C ILE A 146 0.85 17.69 -13.96
N TYR A 147 0.65 18.30 -15.15
CA TYR A 147 1.76 18.62 -16.03
C TYR A 147 2.79 19.52 -15.34
N TYR A 148 2.32 20.54 -14.61
CA TYR A 148 3.16 21.43 -13.83
C TYR A 148 3.93 20.64 -12.76
N PHE A 149 3.29 19.83 -11.94
CA PHE A 149 3.96 19.01 -10.91
C PHE A 149 5.06 18.10 -11.48
N LEU A 150 4.81 17.51 -12.63
CA LEU A 150 5.77 16.60 -13.28
C LEU A 150 6.95 17.34 -13.94
N ASN A 151 6.78 18.60 -14.37
CA ASN A 151 7.72 19.28 -15.24
C ASN A 151 8.22 20.65 -14.71
N CYS A 152 7.75 21.14 -13.55
CA CYS A 152 8.14 22.45 -13.02
C CYS A 152 9.66 22.59 -12.83
N HIS A 153 10.38 21.47 -12.60
CA HIS A 153 11.84 21.46 -12.50
C HIS A 153 12.56 21.92 -13.78
N LYS A 154 11.89 21.89 -14.93
CA LYS A 154 12.42 22.38 -16.23
C LYS A 154 12.32 23.89 -16.36
N GLY A 155 11.51 24.54 -15.51
CA GLY A 155 11.33 25.99 -15.52
C GLY A 155 10.97 26.54 -16.90
N MET A 156 11.59 27.67 -17.26
CA MET A 156 11.36 28.39 -18.53
C MET A 156 11.87 27.65 -19.78
N GLU A 157 12.59 26.54 -19.64
CA GLU A 157 13.04 25.70 -20.76
C GLU A 157 11.90 24.90 -21.37
N ASP A 158 10.89 24.53 -20.57
CA ASP A 158 9.69 23.89 -21.07
C ASP A 158 8.67 24.93 -21.55
N SER A 159 8.33 24.90 -22.83
CA SER A 159 7.43 25.87 -23.45
C SER A 159 6.03 25.91 -22.83
N LYS A 160 5.51 24.78 -22.35
CA LYS A 160 4.20 24.71 -21.68
C LYS A 160 4.29 25.29 -20.28
N ILE A 161 5.35 24.97 -19.53
CA ILE A 161 5.60 25.55 -18.19
C ILE A 161 5.72 27.06 -18.28
N LYS A 162 6.50 27.57 -19.25
CA LYS A 162 6.63 29.00 -19.49
C LYS A 162 5.26 29.67 -19.69
N VAL A 163 4.43 29.15 -20.59
CA VAL A 163 3.09 29.70 -20.86
C VAL A 163 2.20 29.61 -19.60
N MET A 164 2.30 28.56 -18.80
CA MET A 164 1.55 28.43 -17.56
C MET A 164 1.98 29.47 -16.53
N ILE A 165 3.27 29.67 -16.33
CA ILE A 165 3.81 30.74 -15.43
C ILE A 165 3.36 32.12 -15.87
N GLU A 166 3.33 32.39 -17.18
CA GLU A 166 2.95 33.71 -17.73
C GLU A 166 1.44 33.99 -17.61
N ASN A 167 0.57 32.97 -17.66
CA ASN A 167 -0.87 33.16 -17.85
C ASN A 167 -1.77 32.56 -16.76
N ASP A 168 -1.23 31.75 -15.81
CA ASP A 168 -2.02 31.11 -14.76
C ASP A 168 -1.69 31.70 -13.40
N GLU A 169 -2.65 32.40 -12.78
CA GLU A 169 -2.47 33.07 -11.49
C GLU A 169 -2.12 32.07 -10.35
N VAL A 170 -2.64 30.86 -10.39
CA VAL A 170 -2.35 29.83 -9.38
C VAL A 170 -0.91 29.38 -9.52
N ILE A 171 -0.45 29.11 -10.74
CA ILE A 171 0.93 28.73 -11.02
C ILE A 171 1.89 29.86 -10.64
N GLN A 172 1.57 31.10 -10.98
CA GLN A 172 2.37 32.29 -10.57
C GLN A 172 2.49 32.40 -9.06
N MET A 173 1.41 32.13 -8.33
CA MET A 173 1.42 32.17 -6.88
C MET A 173 2.28 31.03 -6.31
N LEU A 174 2.25 29.83 -6.90
CA LEU A 174 3.11 28.70 -6.51
C LEU A 174 4.58 29.05 -6.75
N GLU A 175 4.96 29.53 -7.92
CA GLU A 175 6.34 29.94 -8.25
C GLU A 175 6.85 30.98 -7.26
N LYS A 176 6.11 32.08 -7.03
CA LYS A 176 6.47 33.07 -6.03
C LYS A 176 6.67 32.48 -4.65
N ARG A 177 5.85 31.48 -4.28
CA ARG A 177 5.96 30.83 -2.97
C ARG A 177 7.22 29.98 -2.88
N VAL A 178 7.56 29.27 -3.93
CA VAL A 178 8.80 28.49 -4.04
C VAL A 178 10.02 29.39 -3.94
N GLU A 179 10.05 30.51 -4.66
CA GLU A 179 11.12 31.50 -4.61
C GLU A 179 11.34 32.11 -3.22
N THR A 180 10.30 32.17 -2.39
CA THR A 180 10.42 32.70 -1.01
C THR A 180 11.02 31.70 -0.02
N ILE A 181 11.24 30.46 -0.41
CA ILE A 181 11.82 29.44 0.44
C ILE A 181 13.34 29.62 0.45
N SER A 182 13.92 29.91 1.62
CA SER A 182 15.38 30.06 1.75
C SER A 182 16.12 28.73 1.46
N ASP A 183 17.38 28.85 1.02
CA ASP A 183 18.23 27.69 0.72
C ASP A 183 18.36 26.74 1.93
N ASP A 184 18.46 27.29 3.14
CA ASP A 184 18.53 26.47 4.37
C ASP A 184 17.22 25.70 4.62
N ARG A 185 16.09 26.32 4.30
CA ARG A 185 14.79 25.66 4.40
C ARG A 185 14.62 24.58 3.34
N TRP A 186 15.09 24.84 2.11
CA TRP A 186 15.14 23.83 1.04
C TRP A 186 16.00 22.63 1.43
N LYS A 187 17.21 22.87 1.96
CA LYS A 187 18.06 21.77 2.46
C LYS A 187 17.35 20.95 3.51
N LYS A 188 16.70 21.60 4.47
CA LYS A 188 15.94 20.89 5.52
C LYS A 188 14.79 20.08 4.94
N ILE A 189 14.03 20.61 3.99
CA ILE A 189 12.95 19.88 3.30
C ILE A 189 13.51 18.64 2.61
N ILE A 190 14.63 18.78 1.87
CA ILE A 190 15.28 17.67 1.18
C ILE A 190 15.79 16.61 2.18
N GLU A 191 16.43 17.03 3.28
CA GLU A 191 16.90 16.12 4.33
C GLU A 191 15.75 15.36 5.00
N ASP A 192 14.66 16.05 5.32
CA ASP A 192 13.47 15.44 5.95
C ASP A 192 12.80 14.46 4.98
N PHE A 193 12.76 14.78 3.68
CA PHE A 193 12.25 13.90 2.63
C PHE A 193 13.14 12.66 2.45
N GLN A 194 14.48 12.82 2.45
CA GLN A 194 15.42 11.71 2.38
C GLN A 194 15.28 10.78 3.59
N LYS A 195 15.20 11.32 4.80
CA LYS A 195 14.99 10.53 6.03
C LYS A 195 13.67 9.77 6.00
N LEU A 196 12.62 10.36 5.45
CA LEU A 196 11.33 9.71 5.29
C LEU A 196 11.47 8.48 4.39
N HIS A 197 12.14 8.63 3.24
CA HIS A 197 12.36 7.53 2.30
C HIS A 197 13.27 6.44 2.87
N GLU A 198 14.36 6.80 3.55
CA GLU A 198 15.22 5.82 4.22
C GLU A 198 14.46 4.99 5.26
N ASN A 199 13.54 5.61 5.98
CA ASN A 199 12.69 4.92 6.94
C ASN A 199 11.68 3.98 6.26
N GLU A 200 11.09 4.39 5.13
CA GLU A 200 10.20 3.54 4.32
C GLU A 200 10.96 2.33 3.77
N GLU A 201 12.13 2.52 3.17
CA GLU A 201 12.98 1.44 2.65
C GLU A 201 13.40 0.46 3.76
N ARG A 202 13.71 0.98 4.96
CA ARG A 202 14.04 0.14 6.11
C ARG A 202 12.85 -0.69 6.59
N MET A 203 11.66 -0.09 6.62
CA MET A 203 10.43 -0.81 6.98
C MET A 203 10.08 -1.88 5.95
N GLU A 204 10.23 -1.60 4.66
CA GLU A 204 10.02 -2.58 3.58
C GLU A 204 10.99 -3.76 3.71
N LEU A 205 12.27 -3.48 3.96
CA LEU A 205 13.28 -4.52 4.17
C LEU A 205 12.99 -5.37 5.43
N GLN A 206 12.50 -4.75 6.51
CA GLN A 206 12.08 -5.49 7.70
C GLN A 206 10.92 -6.43 7.40
N LEU A 207 9.92 -5.98 6.66
CA LEU A 207 8.79 -6.83 6.25
C LEU A 207 9.26 -8.01 5.39
N GLU A 208 10.21 -7.79 4.46
CA GLU A 208 10.79 -8.87 3.66
C GLU A 208 11.51 -9.92 4.52
N ILE A 209 12.30 -9.46 5.49
CA ILE A 209 13.01 -10.36 6.41
C ILE A 209 12.02 -11.17 7.25
N GLU A 210 10.97 -10.54 7.76
CA GLU A 210 9.93 -11.21 8.53
C GLU A 210 9.19 -12.26 7.68
N GLU A 211 8.88 -11.93 6.43
CA GLU A 211 8.19 -12.85 5.51
C GLU A 211 9.09 -14.03 5.11
N ALA A 212 10.37 -13.76 4.81
CA ALA A 212 11.37 -14.79 4.54
C ALA A 212 11.58 -15.74 5.74
N ASN A 213 11.68 -15.19 6.95
CA ASN A 213 11.82 -15.99 8.17
C ASN A 213 10.60 -16.90 8.41
N LYS A 214 9.40 -16.39 8.14
CA LYS A 214 8.17 -17.15 8.24
C LYS A 214 8.12 -18.32 7.24
N GLN A 215 8.57 -18.07 6.00
CA GLN A 215 8.66 -19.13 4.98
C GLN A 215 9.68 -20.21 5.38
N VAL A 216 10.83 -19.82 5.94
CA VAL A 216 11.84 -20.76 6.46
C VAL A 216 11.28 -21.59 7.61
N GLU A 217 10.59 -20.98 8.55
CA GLU A 217 9.96 -21.70 9.68
C GLU A 217 8.90 -22.70 9.21
N GLU A 218 8.05 -22.30 8.25
CA GLU A 218 7.08 -23.21 7.64
C GLU A 218 7.73 -24.38 6.87
N ALA A 219 8.83 -24.09 6.15
CA ALA A 219 9.59 -25.13 5.44
C ALA A 219 10.24 -26.12 6.40
N ASN A 220 10.85 -25.63 7.48
CA ASN A 220 11.45 -26.48 8.52
C ASN A 220 10.40 -27.38 9.18
N LYS A 221 9.25 -26.80 9.53
CA LYS A 221 8.14 -27.58 10.10
C LYS A 221 7.65 -28.68 9.17
N ARG A 222 7.55 -28.41 7.86
CA ARG A 222 7.19 -29.45 6.86
C ARG A 222 8.26 -30.53 6.74
N ALA A 223 9.55 -30.16 6.84
CA ALA A 223 10.66 -31.11 6.83
C ALA A 223 10.58 -32.02 8.08
N ASP A 224 10.43 -31.46 9.28
CA ASP A 224 10.31 -32.21 10.52
C ASP A 224 9.11 -33.18 10.48
N GLU A 225 7.94 -32.70 10.01
CA GLU A 225 6.75 -33.56 9.84
C GLU A 225 6.96 -34.71 8.83
N SER A 226 7.79 -34.44 7.78
CA SER A 226 8.15 -35.48 6.80
C SER A 226 9.09 -36.52 7.38
N ASP A 227 10.10 -36.07 8.14
CA ASP A 227 11.07 -36.95 8.81
C ASP A 227 10.37 -37.82 9.86
N GLU A 228 9.47 -37.27 10.68
CA GLU A 228 8.66 -38.06 11.63
C GLU A 228 7.82 -39.14 10.93
N LYS A 229 7.20 -38.80 9.78
CA LYS A 229 6.42 -39.78 9.00
C LYS A 229 7.31 -40.86 8.41
N MET A 230 8.52 -40.52 7.96
CA MET A 230 9.49 -41.44 7.43
C MET A 230 9.95 -42.41 8.52
N ASP A 231 10.24 -41.93 9.72
CA ASP A 231 10.62 -42.74 10.87
C ASP A 231 9.49 -43.68 11.30
N GLN A 232 8.26 -43.20 11.35
CA GLN A 232 7.08 -44.06 11.63
C GLN A 232 6.93 -45.15 10.57
N MET A 233 7.08 -44.83 9.29
CA MET A 233 7.02 -45.81 8.20
C MET A 233 8.13 -46.85 8.31
N ASN A 234 9.36 -46.43 8.61
CA ASN A 234 10.50 -47.33 8.80
C ASN A 234 10.27 -48.29 10.00
N GLN A 235 9.72 -47.79 11.11
CA GLN A 235 9.36 -48.63 12.27
C GLN A 235 8.29 -49.67 11.93
N LEU A 236 7.24 -49.24 11.20
CA LEU A 236 6.19 -50.18 10.74
C LEU A 236 6.74 -51.24 9.79
N MET A 237 7.62 -50.81 8.85
CA MET A 237 8.30 -51.72 7.91
C MET A 237 9.18 -52.70 8.67
N LYS A 238 9.96 -52.27 9.67
CA LYS A 238 10.77 -53.11 10.54
C LYS A 238 9.93 -54.17 11.30
N LEU A 239 8.80 -53.76 11.87
CA LEU A 239 7.85 -54.65 12.54
C LEU A 239 7.24 -55.66 11.56
N GLY A 240 6.86 -55.23 10.37
CA GLY A 240 6.33 -56.11 9.32
C GLY A 240 7.33 -57.15 8.87
N ILE A 241 8.59 -56.76 8.62
CA ILE A 241 9.66 -57.67 8.24
C ILE A 241 9.93 -58.69 9.36
N LYS A 242 10.00 -58.26 10.61
CA LYS A 242 10.15 -59.16 11.76
C LYS A 242 9.01 -60.19 11.86
N ALA A 243 7.79 -59.77 11.66
CA ALA A 243 6.63 -60.67 11.67
C ALA A 243 6.68 -61.70 10.53
N MET A 244 7.08 -61.29 9.32
CA MET A 244 7.24 -62.18 8.16
C MET A 244 8.34 -63.22 8.41
N LEU A 245 9.49 -62.84 8.96
CA LEU A 245 10.57 -63.74 9.34
C LEU A 245 10.11 -64.74 10.43
N THR A 246 9.40 -64.27 11.44
CA THR A 246 8.87 -65.14 12.54
C THR A 246 7.87 -66.15 12.00
N ASN A 247 7.12 -65.80 10.97
CA ASN A 247 6.16 -66.71 10.31
C ASN A 247 6.85 -67.65 9.27
N GLY A 248 8.16 -67.71 9.22
CA GLY A 248 8.94 -68.63 8.39
C GLY A 248 9.12 -68.22 6.93
N MET A 249 8.90 -66.94 6.59
CA MET A 249 9.19 -66.41 5.25
C MET A 249 10.71 -66.28 5.05
N SER A 250 11.22 -66.72 3.91
CA SER A 250 12.63 -66.51 3.59
C SER A 250 12.95 -65.08 3.25
N LEU A 251 14.21 -64.67 3.49
CA LEU A 251 14.68 -63.32 3.19
C LEU A 251 14.47 -62.97 1.71
N GLU A 252 14.72 -63.93 0.82
CA GLU A 252 14.49 -63.76 -0.63
C GLU A 252 13.03 -63.48 -0.99
N LEU A 253 12.10 -64.10 -0.33
CA LEU A 253 10.66 -63.88 -0.54
C LEU A 253 10.20 -62.52 -0.02
N ILE A 254 10.75 -62.07 1.11
CA ILE A 254 10.52 -60.75 1.69
C ILE A 254 11.11 -59.64 0.77
N SER A 255 12.35 -59.86 0.30
CA SER A 255 13.03 -59.00 -0.65
C SER A 255 12.19 -58.78 -1.93
N LYS A 256 11.64 -59.84 -2.47
CA LYS A 256 10.79 -59.81 -3.65
C LYS A 256 9.44 -59.11 -3.39
N SER A 257 8.86 -59.31 -2.20
CA SER A 257 7.57 -58.73 -1.82
C SER A 257 7.65 -57.23 -1.56
N LEU A 258 8.79 -56.72 -1.05
CA LEU A 258 9.00 -55.32 -0.71
C LEU A 258 9.76 -54.55 -1.80
N SER A 259 10.18 -55.22 -2.88
CA SER A 259 11.02 -54.67 -3.94
C SER A 259 12.30 -54.00 -3.40
N LYS A 260 12.91 -54.61 -2.36
CA LYS A 260 14.13 -54.15 -1.71
C LYS A 260 15.18 -55.29 -1.75
N SER A 261 16.45 -54.91 -1.79
CA SER A 261 17.53 -55.91 -1.71
C SER A 261 17.59 -56.56 -0.32
N GLU A 262 18.15 -57.76 -0.22
CA GLU A 262 18.35 -58.45 1.08
C GLU A 262 19.23 -57.59 2.02
N ASP A 263 20.23 -56.92 1.51
CA ASP A 263 21.08 -55.99 2.28
C ASP A 263 20.31 -54.81 2.85
N GLU A 264 19.40 -54.19 2.07
CA GLU A 264 18.54 -53.11 2.53
C GLU A 264 17.56 -53.58 3.62
N ILE A 265 17.04 -54.80 3.50
CA ILE A 265 16.20 -55.41 4.52
C ILE A 265 16.96 -55.67 5.82
N MET A 266 18.20 -56.14 5.70
CA MET A 266 19.08 -56.36 6.85
C MET A 266 19.48 -55.06 7.53
N GLU A 267 19.64 -54.00 6.78
CA GLU A 267 19.94 -52.67 7.31
C GLU A 267 18.73 -52.08 8.06
N LEU A 268 17.53 -52.22 7.52
CA LEU A 268 16.28 -51.86 8.22
C LEU A 268 16.04 -52.63 9.52
N LEU A 269 16.59 -53.84 9.66
CA LEU A 269 16.45 -54.63 10.86
C LEU A 269 17.43 -54.28 11.99
N LYS A 270 18.51 -53.60 11.66
CA LYS A 270 19.45 -53.06 12.66
C LYS A 270 18.81 -51.91 13.43
#